data_75af62c876171d9710ab95fadbd2b451
#
_entry.id   75af62c876171d9710ab95fadbd2b451
#
_cell.length_a   1.000
_cell.length_b   1.000
_cell.length_c   1.000
_cell.angle_alpha   90.00
_cell.angle_beta   90.00
_cell.angle_gamma   90.00
#
_symmetry.space_group_name_H-M   'P 1'
#
loop_
_entity.id
_entity.type
_entity.pdbx_description
1 polymer ?
#
loop_
_entity_poly.entity_id
_entity_poly.type
_entity_poly.pdbx_seq_one_letter_code
_entity_poly.pdbx_strand_id
1 'polypeptide(L)'
;HLAQVERGTKLWEHYFVPREKTKDKTQKLKRFGSSLYVAEDIGLMALVQNDYKFMMFGKTTRACVYRIADLRSYKYEEQLVKNGDKTEKKSFARLSFTNTQGLYEFVLPMNNFKDFEKLKKYFDTLFGIQNTLGNASNVWKQQMTAVKDIASGVSAAVKGEADAGDKAAQAIDSLDAAIYGDRTEWIQKADAALAAFNG
;
A
#
# COMPACT_ATOMS: atom_id res chain seq x y z
N HIS A 1 10.70 15.00 4.01
CA HIS A 1 11.15 13.83 3.24
C HIS A 1 12.35 13.13 3.88
N LEU A 2 13.42 13.85 4.27
CA LEU A 2 14.60 13.25 4.91
C LEU A 2 14.26 12.53 6.23
N ALA A 3 13.49 13.15 7.12
CA ALA A 3 13.05 12.56 8.37
C ALA A 3 12.21 11.28 8.16
N GLN A 4 11.40 11.22 7.10
CA GLN A 4 10.61 10.05 6.75
C GLN A 4 11.50 8.88 6.29
N VAL A 5 12.52 9.15 5.49
CA VAL A 5 13.49 8.14 5.05
C VAL A 5 14.33 7.65 6.23
N GLU A 6 14.76 8.55 7.10
CA GLU A 6 15.53 8.18 8.29
C GLU A 6 14.73 7.28 9.23
N ARG A 7 13.49 7.67 9.55
CA ARG A 7 12.58 6.83 10.33
C ARG A 7 12.27 5.51 9.63
N GLY A 8 12.02 5.54 8.33
CA GLY A 8 11.75 4.34 7.52
C GLY A 8 12.93 3.37 7.52
N THR A 9 14.16 3.88 7.48
CA THR A 9 15.37 3.05 7.56
C THR A 9 15.50 2.38 8.92
N LYS A 10 15.22 3.09 10.02
CA LYS A 10 15.20 2.51 11.37
C LYS A 10 14.13 1.41 11.51
N LEU A 11 12.93 1.64 10.96
CA LEU A 11 11.86 0.64 10.93
C LEU A 11 12.24 -0.59 10.09
N TRP A 12 12.92 -0.37 8.96
CA TRP A 12 13.47 -1.44 8.13
C TRP A 12 14.44 -2.32 8.92
N GLU A 13 15.41 -1.72 9.58
CA GLU A 13 16.41 -2.43 10.40
C GLU A 13 15.77 -3.19 11.55
N HIS A 14 14.77 -2.61 12.20
CA HIS A 14 14.12 -3.22 13.35
C HIS A 14 13.16 -4.36 12.99
N TYR A 15 12.34 -4.20 11.94
CA TYR A 15 11.29 -5.16 11.63
C TYR A 15 11.58 -6.06 10.44
N PHE A 16 12.20 -5.55 9.39
CA PHE A 16 12.34 -6.29 8.13
C PHE A 16 13.64 -7.10 8.07
N VAL A 17 14.76 -6.54 8.50
CA VAL A 17 16.04 -7.26 8.49
C VAL A 17 16.01 -8.56 9.31
N PRO A 18 15.43 -8.62 10.52
CA PRO A 18 15.26 -9.88 11.24
C PRO A 18 14.37 -10.88 10.49
N ARG A 19 13.31 -10.40 9.83
CA ARG A 19 12.38 -11.23 9.05
C ARG A 19 13.01 -11.83 7.79
N GLU A 20 13.98 -11.17 7.18
CA GLU A 20 14.73 -11.76 6.06
C GLU A 20 15.50 -13.02 6.46
N LYS A 21 15.90 -13.11 7.72
CA LYS A 21 16.72 -14.22 8.27
C LYS A 21 15.91 -15.26 9.01
N THR A 22 14.63 -15.00 9.26
CA THR A 22 13.80 -15.92 10.06
C THR A 22 13.45 -17.19 9.30
N LYS A 23 13.39 -18.32 10.05
CA LYS A 23 12.84 -19.59 9.56
C LYS A 23 11.34 -19.71 9.85
N ASP A 24 10.78 -18.81 10.64
CA ASP A 24 9.36 -18.78 10.97
C ASP A 24 8.55 -18.36 9.73
N LYS A 25 7.69 -19.25 9.26
CA LYS A 25 6.86 -19.03 8.08
C LYS A 25 5.79 -17.95 8.30
N THR A 26 5.38 -17.69 9.55
CA THR A 26 4.38 -16.68 9.90
C THR A 26 4.93 -15.26 9.79
N GLN A 27 6.25 -15.11 9.95
CA GLN A 27 6.96 -13.84 9.84
C GLN A 27 7.68 -13.66 8.50
N LYS A 28 7.37 -14.49 7.52
CA LYS A 28 8.05 -14.46 6.22
C LYS A 28 7.65 -13.25 5.40
N LEU A 29 8.65 -12.51 4.93
CA LEU A 29 8.45 -11.41 4.02
C LEU A 29 7.97 -11.90 2.64
N LYS A 30 6.99 -11.21 2.08
CA LYS A 30 6.72 -11.23 0.64
C LYS A 30 7.59 -10.18 -0.04
N ARG A 31 8.21 -10.59 -1.15
CA ARG A 31 9.16 -9.74 -1.86
C ARG A 31 8.77 -9.64 -3.33
N PHE A 32 8.79 -8.41 -3.85
CA PHE A 32 8.53 -8.10 -5.25
C PHE A 32 9.72 -7.31 -5.81
N GLY A 33 10.44 -7.94 -6.72
CA GLY A 33 11.70 -7.39 -7.22
C GLY A 33 12.75 -7.23 -6.11
N SER A 34 13.57 -6.20 -6.23
CA SER A 34 14.62 -5.86 -5.26
C SER A 34 14.23 -4.77 -4.27
N SER A 35 13.05 -4.17 -4.42
CA SER A 35 12.71 -2.90 -3.77
C SER A 35 11.44 -2.92 -2.92
N LEU A 36 10.53 -3.87 -3.11
CA LEU A 36 9.29 -3.94 -2.32
C LEU A 36 9.26 -5.18 -1.43
N TYR A 37 9.05 -4.96 -0.15
CA TYR A 37 8.93 -5.99 0.88
C TYR A 37 7.65 -5.78 1.67
N VAL A 38 6.90 -6.85 1.93
CA VAL A 38 5.64 -6.81 2.67
C VAL A 38 5.73 -7.74 3.86
N ALA A 39 5.47 -7.22 5.06
CA ALA A 39 5.41 -7.94 6.32
C ALA A 39 3.94 -8.00 6.77
N GLU A 40 3.23 -9.06 6.35
CA GLU A 40 1.79 -9.22 6.60
C GLU A 40 1.47 -9.36 8.08
N ASP A 41 2.36 -10.00 8.84
CA ASP A 41 2.20 -10.23 10.29
C ASP A 41 2.11 -8.94 11.09
N ILE A 42 2.74 -7.87 10.62
CA ILE A 42 2.75 -6.56 11.27
C ILE A 42 2.06 -5.46 10.43
N GLY A 43 1.43 -5.79 9.32
CA GLY A 43 0.69 -4.83 8.49
C GLY A 43 1.54 -3.73 7.85
N LEU A 44 2.85 -3.92 7.69
CA LEU A 44 3.78 -2.94 7.13
C LEU A 44 4.36 -3.39 5.80
N MET A 45 4.69 -2.42 4.96
CA MET A 45 5.47 -2.64 3.75
C MET A 45 6.63 -1.64 3.66
N ALA A 46 7.74 -2.09 3.08
CA ALA A 46 8.94 -1.30 2.89
C ALA A 46 9.29 -1.17 1.42
N LEU A 47 9.58 0.05 1.01
CA LEU A 47 10.18 0.39 -0.28
C LEU A 47 11.64 0.70 -0.02
N VAL A 48 12.51 -0.15 -0.58
CA VAL A 48 13.93 -0.16 -0.28
C VAL A 48 14.73 0.25 -1.49
N GLN A 49 15.60 1.21 -1.31
CA GLN A 49 16.62 1.61 -2.27
C GLN A 49 18.00 1.27 -1.72
N ASN A 50 18.78 0.55 -2.50
CA ASN A 50 20.15 0.23 -2.17
C ASN A 50 21.08 1.05 -3.03
N ASP A 51 21.84 1.93 -2.40
CA ASP A 51 22.90 2.70 -3.04
C ASP A 51 24.22 1.97 -2.83
N TYR A 52 24.84 1.52 -3.91
CA TYR A 52 26.16 0.91 -3.88
C TYR A 52 27.21 2.02 -4.01
N LYS A 53 28.02 2.21 -2.98
CA LYS A 53 29.17 3.11 -3.09
C LYS A 53 30.23 2.49 -4.00
N PHE A 54 30.79 3.34 -4.86
CA PHE A 54 31.86 2.96 -5.78
C PHE A 54 33.02 2.30 -5.00
N MET A 55 33.60 1.24 -5.53
CA MET A 55 34.73 0.49 -4.98
C MET A 55 34.47 -0.26 -3.65
N MET A 56 33.60 -1.27 -3.65
CA MET A 56 33.55 -2.35 -2.63
C MET A 56 33.34 -1.94 -1.16
N PHE A 57 33.18 -0.68 -0.83
CA PHE A 57 33.02 -0.20 0.53
C PHE A 57 31.61 0.32 0.80
N GLY A 58 30.74 -0.59 1.23
CA GLY A 58 29.48 -0.25 1.88
C GLY A 58 28.27 -0.11 0.96
N LYS A 59 27.27 -0.91 1.24
CA LYS A 59 25.90 -0.78 0.76
C LYS A 59 25.16 0.13 1.73
N THR A 60 24.69 1.28 1.27
CA THR A 60 23.76 2.10 2.06
C THR A 60 22.33 1.74 1.68
N THR A 61 21.56 1.27 2.64
CA THR A 61 20.16 0.96 2.45
C THR A 61 19.31 2.14 2.95
N ARG A 62 18.44 2.64 2.10
CA ARG A 62 17.40 3.62 2.47
C ARG A 62 16.05 2.96 2.32
N ALA A 63 15.17 3.15 3.28
CA ALA A 63 13.85 2.57 3.23
C ALA A 63 12.78 3.60 3.59
N CYS A 64 11.65 3.53 2.88
CA CYS A 64 10.40 4.16 3.27
C CYS A 64 9.44 3.06 3.70
N VAL A 65 8.88 3.17 4.90
CA VAL A 65 7.95 2.18 5.44
C VAL A 65 6.56 2.79 5.54
N TYR A 66 5.58 2.06 5.03
CA TYR A 66 4.17 2.44 5.00
C TYR A 66 3.32 1.34 5.60
N ARG A 67 2.13 1.70 6.08
CA ARG A 67 1.12 0.71 6.42
C ARG A 67 0.58 0.09 5.13
N ILE A 68 0.35 -1.21 5.12
CA ILE A 68 -0.33 -1.89 4.00
C ILE A 68 -1.68 -1.23 3.73
N ALA A 69 -2.40 -0.83 4.80
CA ALA A 69 -3.69 -0.17 4.71
C ALA A 69 -3.68 1.17 3.94
N ASP A 70 -2.53 1.84 3.85
CA ASP A 70 -2.40 3.14 3.18
C ASP A 70 -2.23 3.02 1.66
N LEU A 71 -1.99 1.82 1.12
CA LEU A 71 -1.89 1.59 -0.33
C LEU A 71 -3.28 1.76 -0.98
N ARG A 72 -3.42 2.72 -1.89
CA ARG A 72 -4.68 3.05 -2.56
C ARG A 72 -4.76 2.58 -4.00
N SER A 73 -3.65 2.61 -4.71
CA SER A 73 -3.64 2.13 -6.09
C SER A 73 -2.30 1.54 -6.48
N TYR A 74 -2.35 0.65 -7.45
CA TYR A 74 -1.19 0.06 -8.12
C TYR A 74 -1.50 -0.04 -9.61
N LYS A 75 -0.68 0.62 -10.45
CA LYS A 75 -0.89 0.75 -11.90
C LYS A 75 0.36 0.33 -12.64
N TYR A 76 0.15 -0.32 -13.78
CA TYR A 76 1.25 -0.62 -14.70
C TYR A 76 1.51 0.57 -15.63
N GLU A 77 2.78 0.87 -15.82
CA GLU A 77 3.24 1.92 -16.74
C GLU A 77 4.40 1.43 -17.58
N GLU A 78 4.45 1.87 -18.81
CA GLU A 78 5.58 1.67 -19.70
C GLU A 78 6.14 3.02 -20.16
N GLN A 79 7.44 3.14 -20.14
CA GLN A 79 8.13 4.35 -20.58
C GLN A 79 9.19 4.00 -21.60
N LEU A 80 9.26 4.80 -22.64
CA LEU A 80 10.34 4.74 -23.62
C LEU A 80 11.51 5.58 -23.08
N VAL A 81 12.61 4.93 -22.77
CA VAL A 81 13.81 5.59 -22.24
C VAL A 81 14.88 5.58 -23.33
N LYS A 82 15.37 6.75 -23.71
CA LYS A 82 16.52 6.87 -24.59
C LYS A 82 17.81 6.58 -23.83
N ASN A 83 18.58 5.62 -24.31
CA ASN A 83 19.89 5.29 -23.79
C ASN A 83 20.90 5.40 -24.97
N GLY A 84 21.47 6.58 -25.16
CA GLY A 84 22.23 6.93 -26.36
C GLY A 84 21.34 6.90 -27.61
N ASP A 85 21.74 6.16 -28.63
CA ASP A 85 21.01 6.02 -29.89
C ASP A 85 19.91 4.94 -29.84
N LYS A 86 19.80 4.21 -28.72
CA LYS A 86 18.78 3.16 -28.54
C LYS A 86 17.62 3.64 -27.69
N THR A 87 16.41 3.31 -28.11
CA THR A 87 15.21 3.50 -27.31
C THR A 87 14.83 2.16 -26.67
N GLU A 88 14.81 2.12 -25.34
CA GLU A 88 14.43 0.94 -24.58
C GLU A 88 13.07 1.16 -23.92
N LYS A 89 12.23 0.13 -23.96
CA LYS A 89 10.95 0.10 -23.27
C LYS A 89 11.17 -0.41 -21.83
N LYS A 90 10.89 0.43 -20.86
CA LYS A 90 10.98 0.07 -19.43
C LYS A 90 9.59 -0.02 -18.84
N SER A 91 9.40 -1.05 -18.02
CA SER A 91 8.13 -1.34 -17.34
C SER A 91 8.23 -0.97 -15.87
N PHE A 92 7.15 -0.41 -15.33
CA PHE A 92 7.07 0.04 -13.95
C PHE A 92 5.72 -0.31 -13.34
N ALA A 93 5.70 -0.46 -12.01
CA ALA A 93 4.48 -0.39 -11.22
C ALA A 93 4.48 0.92 -10.43
N ARG A 94 3.45 1.74 -10.61
CA ARG A 94 3.21 2.92 -9.79
C ARG A 94 2.34 2.53 -8.63
N LEU A 95 2.84 2.74 -7.41
CA LEU A 95 2.12 2.53 -6.15
C LEU A 95 1.76 3.88 -5.55
N SER A 96 0.50 4.08 -5.19
CA SER A 96 0.04 5.30 -4.54
C SER A 96 -0.44 5.00 -3.13
N PHE A 97 0.03 5.77 -2.16
CA PHE A 97 -0.29 5.66 -0.74
C PHE A 97 -0.94 6.95 -0.26
N THR A 98 -1.95 6.83 0.56
CA THR A 98 -2.62 7.97 1.20
C THR A 98 -2.65 7.76 2.70
N ASN A 99 -2.16 8.74 3.45
CA ASN A 99 -2.25 8.79 4.90
C ASN A 99 -2.59 10.23 5.36
N THR A 100 -2.60 10.46 6.65
CA THR A 100 -2.90 11.77 7.24
C THR A 100 -1.97 12.92 6.81
N GLN A 101 -0.80 12.59 6.25
CA GLN A 101 0.21 13.56 5.80
C GLN A 101 0.09 13.87 4.30
N GLY A 102 -0.69 13.10 3.54
CA GLY A 102 -0.92 13.33 2.13
C GLY A 102 -0.84 12.11 1.24
N LEU A 103 -0.73 12.36 -0.06
CA LEU A 103 -0.55 11.35 -1.11
C LEU A 103 0.93 11.19 -1.43
N TYR A 104 1.39 9.96 -1.47
CA TYR A 104 2.75 9.58 -1.84
C TYR A 104 2.71 8.58 -2.98
N GLU A 105 3.60 8.75 -3.95
CA GLU A 105 3.72 7.83 -5.08
C GLU A 105 5.12 7.26 -5.18
N PHE A 106 5.20 5.97 -5.54
CA PHE A 106 6.44 5.27 -5.82
C PHE A 106 6.36 4.54 -7.14
N VAL A 107 7.46 4.53 -7.85
CA VAL A 107 7.62 3.84 -9.11
C VAL A 107 8.61 2.70 -8.91
N LEU A 108 8.11 1.46 -9.05
CA LEU A 108 8.91 0.24 -8.94
C LEU A 108 9.29 -0.25 -10.32
N PRO A 109 10.56 -0.47 -10.63
CA PRO A 109 10.95 -1.15 -11.87
C PRO A 109 10.38 -2.56 -11.91
N MET A 110 9.81 -2.93 -13.05
CA MET A 110 9.30 -4.27 -13.37
C MET A 110 10.06 -4.83 -14.57
N ASN A 111 10.29 -6.14 -14.60
CA ASN A 111 10.92 -6.74 -15.77
C ASN A 111 9.95 -6.79 -16.94
N ASN A 112 8.67 -7.05 -16.64
CA ASN A 112 7.61 -7.19 -17.65
C ASN A 112 6.23 -7.10 -17.00
N PHE A 113 5.18 -7.13 -17.85
CA PHE A 113 3.79 -7.08 -17.39
C PHE A 113 3.40 -8.27 -16.48
N LYS A 114 3.96 -9.47 -16.68
CA LYS A 114 3.65 -10.65 -15.84
C LYS A 114 4.09 -10.44 -14.39
N ASP A 115 5.19 -9.73 -14.16
CA ASP A 115 5.63 -9.42 -12.79
C ASP A 115 4.67 -8.44 -12.11
N PHE A 116 4.13 -7.48 -12.87
CA PHE A 116 3.07 -6.61 -12.38
C PHE A 116 1.77 -7.39 -12.10
N GLU A 117 1.38 -8.34 -12.95
CA GLU A 117 0.18 -9.17 -12.71
C GLU A 117 0.29 -9.97 -11.41
N LYS A 118 1.48 -10.49 -11.08
CA LYS A 118 1.73 -11.17 -9.80
C LYS A 118 1.55 -10.21 -8.62
N LEU A 119 2.11 -9.01 -8.72
CA LEU A 119 1.96 -7.95 -7.72
C LEU A 119 0.50 -7.56 -7.53
N LYS A 120 -0.20 -7.30 -8.64
CA LYS A 120 -1.61 -6.95 -8.65
C LYS A 120 -2.47 -8.05 -8.01
N LYS A 121 -2.30 -9.30 -8.44
CA LYS A 121 -3.03 -10.45 -7.88
C LYS A 121 -2.79 -10.59 -6.38
N TYR A 122 -1.57 -10.37 -5.93
CA TYR A 122 -1.23 -10.41 -4.50
C TYR A 122 -2.01 -9.36 -3.71
N PHE A 123 -1.98 -8.10 -4.12
CA PHE A 123 -2.71 -7.04 -3.43
C PHE A 123 -4.23 -7.18 -3.55
N ASP A 124 -4.73 -7.58 -4.71
CA ASP A 124 -6.16 -7.86 -4.89
C ASP A 124 -6.62 -8.94 -3.89
N THR A 125 -5.84 -10.00 -3.72
CA THR A 125 -6.11 -11.06 -2.74
C THR A 125 -6.02 -10.54 -1.31
N LEU A 126 -4.99 -9.77 -1.00
CA LEU A 126 -4.74 -9.23 0.34
C LEU A 126 -5.89 -8.34 0.83
N PHE A 127 -6.46 -7.54 -0.07
CA PHE A 127 -7.56 -6.62 0.22
C PHE A 127 -8.94 -7.21 -0.07
N GLY A 128 -9.04 -8.49 -0.45
CA GLY A 128 -10.30 -9.12 -0.79
C GLY A 128 -10.96 -8.56 -2.06
N ILE A 129 -10.19 -7.91 -2.93
CA ILE A 129 -10.67 -7.38 -4.20
C ILE A 129 -10.78 -8.56 -5.18
N GLN A 130 -12.00 -9.02 -5.41
CA GLN A 130 -12.24 -10.10 -6.35
C GLN A 130 -12.42 -9.53 -7.76
N ASN A 131 -11.37 -9.53 -8.54
CA ASN A 131 -11.38 -9.15 -9.96
C ASN A 131 -11.90 -10.28 -10.87
N THR A 132 -13.05 -10.84 -10.54
CA THR A 132 -13.74 -11.73 -11.48
C THR A 132 -14.88 -10.95 -12.14
N LEU A 133 -15.02 -11.09 -13.46
CA LEU A 133 -16.11 -10.50 -14.27
C LEU A 133 -17.53 -10.77 -13.68
N GLY A 134 -17.68 -11.85 -12.89
CA GLY A 134 -18.92 -12.17 -12.16
C GLY A 134 -19.20 -11.30 -10.94
N ASN A 135 -18.21 -10.61 -10.37
CA ASN A 135 -18.37 -9.81 -9.14
C ASN A 135 -18.49 -8.30 -9.40
N ALA A 136 -18.31 -7.83 -10.62
CA ALA A 136 -18.48 -6.41 -10.98
C ALA A 136 -19.86 -5.89 -10.56
N SER A 137 -20.91 -6.72 -10.68
CA SER A 137 -22.27 -6.39 -10.23
C SER A 137 -22.38 -6.24 -8.71
N ASN A 138 -21.64 -7.05 -7.93
CA ASN A 138 -21.68 -6.98 -6.47
C ASN A 138 -20.88 -5.78 -5.95
N VAL A 139 -19.72 -5.51 -6.52
CA VAL A 139 -18.94 -4.31 -6.22
C VAL A 139 -19.73 -3.05 -6.55
N TRP A 140 -20.39 -3.00 -7.71
CA TRP A 140 -21.28 -1.91 -8.08
C TRP A 140 -22.42 -1.71 -7.09
N LYS A 141 -23.09 -2.80 -6.67
CA LYS A 141 -24.17 -2.74 -5.67
C LYS A 141 -23.67 -2.22 -4.32
N GLN A 142 -22.51 -2.66 -3.85
CA GLN A 142 -21.90 -2.17 -2.62
C GLN A 142 -21.57 -0.69 -2.70
N GLN A 143 -20.97 -0.24 -3.82
CA GLN A 143 -20.69 1.18 -4.05
C GLN A 143 -21.97 2.02 -4.08
N MET A 144 -23.03 1.55 -4.73
CA MET A 144 -24.31 2.25 -4.78
C MET A 144 -24.98 2.32 -3.40
N THR A 145 -24.84 1.27 -2.57
CA THR A 145 -25.33 1.30 -1.19
C THR A 145 -24.57 2.32 -0.37
N ALA A 146 -23.26 2.31 -0.44
CA ALA A 146 -22.41 3.27 0.28
C ALA A 146 -22.71 4.73 -0.14
N VAL A 147 -22.90 4.99 -1.42
CA VAL A 147 -23.31 6.32 -1.90
C VAL A 147 -24.66 6.76 -1.33
N LYS A 148 -25.62 5.85 -1.24
CA LYS A 148 -26.92 6.15 -0.60
C LYS A 148 -26.79 6.46 0.88
N ASP A 149 -25.93 5.71 1.59
CA ASP A 149 -25.69 5.90 3.02
C ASP A 149 -25.00 7.26 3.29
N ILE A 150 -24.05 7.66 2.44
CA ILE A 150 -23.44 8.99 2.50
C ILE A 150 -24.49 10.09 2.25
N ALA A 151 -25.33 9.94 1.23
CA ALA A 151 -26.39 10.89 0.94
C ALA A 151 -27.37 11.01 2.10
N SER A 152 -27.69 9.90 2.77
CA SER A 152 -28.52 9.89 3.98
C SER A 152 -27.86 10.61 5.15
N GLY A 153 -26.58 10.38 5.37
CA GLY A 153 -25.79 11.07 6.41
C GLY A 153 -25.70 12.57 6.18
N VAL A 154 -25.48 13.00 4.95
CA VAL A 154 -25.49 14.42 4.58
C VAL A 154 -26.87 15.03 4.78
N SER A 155 -27.94 14.33 4.39
CA SER A 155 -29.32 14.79 4.61
C SER A 155 -29.65 14.93 6.10
N ALA A 156 -29.19 14.01 6.93
CA ALA A 156 -29.34 14.07 8.39
C ALA A 156 -28.57 15.28 8.99
N ALA A 157 -27.36 15.53 8.51
CA ALA A 157 -26.57 16.70 8.92
C ALA A 157 -27.24 18.03 8.58
N VAL A 158 -27.85 18.13 7.39
CA VAL A 158 -28.60 19.32 6.97
C VAL A 158 -29.83 19.55 7.86
N LYS A 159 -30.45 18.47 8.37
CA LYS A 159 -31.59 18.57 9.29
C LYS A 159 -31.19 18.82 10.73
N GLY A 160 -29.89 18.88 11.06
CA GLY A 160 -29.40 19.12 12.41
C GLY A 160 -29.58 17.96 13.36
N GLU A 161 -29.64 16.72 12.86
CA GLU A 161 -29.70 15.54 13.69
C GLU A 161 -28.43 15.35 14.52
N ALA A 162 -28.55 14.98 15.80
CA ALA A 162 -27.44 14.94 16.76
C ALA A 162 -26.36 13.91 16.38
N ASP A 163 -26.69 12.85 15.66
CA ASP A 163 -25.80 11.75 15.24
C ASP A 163 -25.40 11.83 13.75
N ALA A 164 -25.68 12.96 13.10
CA ALA A 164 -25.40 13.16 11.68
C ALA A 164 -23.91 12.99 11.33
N GLY A 165 -23.02 13.47 12.20
CA GLY A 165 -21.57 13.33 12.05
C GLY A 165 -21.13 11.87 12.05
N ASP A 166 -21.64 11.08 12.98
CA ASP A 166 -21.32 9.65 13.11
C ASP A 166 -21.85 8.85 11.92
N LYS A 167 -23.07 9.15 11.47
CA LYS A 167 -23.66 8.53 10.28
C LYS A 167 -22.88 8.85 9.00
N ALA A 168 -22.41 10.08 8.86
CA ALA A 168 -21.60 10.48 7.71
C ALA A 168 -20.23 9.79 7.74
N ALA A 169 -19.58 9.70 8.90
CA ALA A 169 -18.31 9.00 9.06
C ALA A 169 -18.44 7.50 8.72
N GLN A 170 -19.46 6.82 9.24
CA GLN A 170 -19.72 5.41 8.94
C GLN A 170 -19.99 5.18 7.44
N ALA A 171 -20.71 6.09 6.79
CA ALA A 171 -20.97 6.01 5.36
C ALA A 171 -19.70 6.17 4.53
N ILE A 172 -18.79 7.06 4.92
CA ILE A 172 -17.47 7.25 4.29
C ILE A 172 -16.60 6.00 4.46
N ASP A 173 -16.54 5.43 5.66
CA ASP A 173 -15.80 4.19 5.95
C ASP A 173 -16.35 3.01 5.13
N SER A 174 -17.69 2.90 5.00
CA SER A 174 -18.32 1.89 4.17
C SER A 174 -18.00 2.05 2.69
N LEU A 175 -17.92 3.28 2.20
CA LEU A 175 -17.52 3.55 0.81
C LEU A 175 -16.05 3.22 0.58
N ASP A 176 -15.17 3.58 1.50
CA ASP A 176 -13.74 3.26 1.43
C ASP A 176 -13.52 1.75 1.40
N ALA A 177 -14.19 1.00 2.26
CA ALA A 177 -14.16 -0.46 2.28
C ALA A 177 -14.70 -1.09 0.99
N ALA A 178 -15.77 -0.52 0.41
CA ALA A 178 -16.35 -1.00 -0.84
C ALA A 178 -15.42 -0.79 -2.05
N ILE A 179 -14.64 0.31 -2.05
CA ILE A 179 -13.72 0.67 -3.14
C ILE A 179 -12.37 -0.04 -2.99
N TYR A 180 -11.82 -0.06 -1.78
CA TYR A 180 -10.45 -0.48 -1.52
C TYR A 180 -10.33 -1.81 -0.76
N GLY A 181 -11.45 -2.42 -0.38
CA GLY A 181 -11.50 -3.60 0.49
C GLY A 181 -11.43 -3.25 1.98
N ASP A 182 -11.78 -4.22 2.83
CA ASP A 182 -11.66 -4.07 4.28
C ASP A 182 -10.19 -4.05 4.70
N ARG A 183 -9.80 -2.98 5.37
CA ARG A 183 -8.42 -2.73 5.81
C ARG A 183 -8.25 -2.70 7.31
N THR A 184 -9.31 -2.97 8.07
CA THR A 184 -9.34 -2.87 9.53
C THR A 184 -8.23 -3.71 10.18
N GLU A 185 -8.07 -4.96 9.74
CA GLU A 185 -7.01 -5.84 10.25
C GLU A 185 -5.61 -5.28 9.98
N TRP A 186 -5.38 -4.76 8.78
CA TRP A 186 -4.08 -4.18 8.40
C TRP A 186 -3.75 -2.90 9.17
N ILE A 187 -4.75 -2.06 9.45
CA ILE A 187 -4.60 -0.87 10.29
C ILE A 187 -4.21 -1.29 11.72
N GLN A 188 -4.92 -2.22 12.33
CA GLN A 188 -4.65 -2.68 13.69
C GLN A 188 -3.25 -3.28 13.85
N LYS A 189 -2.84 -4.14 12.91
CA LYS A 189 -1.49 -4.73 12.91
C LYS A 189 -0.40 -3.66 12.81
N ALA A 190 -0.55 -2.73 11.88
CA ALA A 190 0.44 -1.68 11.66
C ALA A 190 0.53 -0.72 12.85
N ASP A 191 -0.61 -0.31 13.40
CA ASP A 191 -0.65 0.61 14.55
C ASP A 191 -0.05 -0.03 15.79
N ALA A 192 -0.30 -1.33 16.03
CA ALA A 192 0.34 -2.07 17.11
C ALA A 192 1.88 -2.14 16.96
N ALA A 193 2.36 -2.44 15.75
CA ALA A 193 3.80 -2.48 15.47
C ALA A 193 4.45 -1.11 15.59
N LEU A 194 3.83 -0.05 15.08
CA LEU A 194 4.36 1.30 15.16
C LEU A 194 4.34 1.84 16.60
N ALA A 195 3.33 1.51 17.40
CA ALA A 195 3.29 1.86 18.83
C ALA A 195 4.41 1.15 19.60
N ALA A 196 4.63 -0.14 19.37
CA ALA A 196 5.73 -0.89 19.97
C ALA A 196 7.12 -0.37 19.60
N PHE A 197 7.28 0.17 18.39
CA PHE A 197 8.54 0.78 17.95
C PHE A 197 8.83 2.13 18.63
N ASN A 198 7.79 2.90 18.96
CA ASN A 198 7.92 4.23 19.53
C ASN A 198 7.98 4.21 21.08
N GLY A 199 7.63 3.10 21.74
CA GLY A 199 7.69 2.91 23.20
C GLY A 199 9.05 2.45 23.64
#